data_ea510a439d018db724157b806e49e859
#
_entry.id   ea510a439d018db724157b806e49e859
#
_cell.length_a   1.000
_cell.length_b   1.000
_cell.length_c   1.000
_cell.angle_alpha   90.00
_cell.angle_beta   90.00
_cell.angle_gamma   90.00
#
_symmetry.space_group_name_H-M   'P 1'
#
loop_
_entity.id
_entity.type
_entity.pdbx_description
1 polymer ?
#
loop_
_entity_poly.entity_id
_entity_poly.type
_entity_poly.pdbx_seq_one_letter_code
_entity_poly.pdbx_strand_id
1 'polypeptide(L)'
;TDGLVHDYTGTLTSFQKDALNKKLITYDDSTSSQIAVVIIKTLEGYDIAEYALALARKWGIGGSEFSNGVLVLIAMDDRKSRIEVGYGLEGAIPDVTARNILDNSVTPNFKEGNYYRGLDEATDNIIKAAAGEYKAPANYGNKKKKGAGLISIIVFVIIMALLGGARGGRGGGSPCDPSGRP
;
A
#
# COMPACT_ATOMS: atom_id res chain seq x y z
N THR A 1 -5.97 -30.50 -5.13
CA THR A 1 -5.80 -29.09 -4.71
C THR A 1 -4.74 -28.48 -5.60
N ASP A 2 -5.13 -27.48 -6.40
CA ASP A 2 -4.26 -26.94 -7.45
C ASP A 2 -3.11 -26.06 -6.96
N GLY A 3 -2.64 -26.26 -5.73
CA GLY A 3 -1.53 -25.53 -5.11
C GLY A 3 -1.90 -24.13 -4.62
N LEU A 4 -0.88 -23.35 -4.24
CA LEU A 4 -0.98 -21.98 -3.71
C LEU A 4 -0.59 -20.90 -4.74
N VAL A 5 -0.15 -21.32 -5.94
CA VAL A 5 0.24 -20.40 -7.04
C VAL A 5 -0.67 -20.62 -8.24
N HIS A 6 -1.47 -19.62 -8.55
CA HIS A 6 -2.42 -19.63 -9.67
C HIS A 6 -2.04 -18.54 -10.66
N ASP A 7 -1.48 -18.96 -11.79
CA ASP A 7 -1.12 -18.08 -12.90
C ASP A 7 -2.05 -18.33 -14.09
N TYR A 8 -2.97 -17.39 -14.32
CA TYR A 8 -3.93 -17.42 -15.42
C TYR A 8 -3.43 -16.73 -16.69
N THR A 9 -2.21 -16.22 -16.66
CA THR A 9 -1.63 -15.41 -17.74
C THR A 9 -0.47 -16.10 -18.45
N GLY A 10 0.06 -17.18 -17.86
CA GLY A 10 1.27 -17.83 -18.35
C GLY A 10 2.52 -16.98 -18.17
N THR A 11 2.53 -16.09 -17.21
CA THR A 11 3.67 -15.20 -16.88
C THR A 11 4.86 -16.02 -16.34
N LEU A 12 4.58 -17.06 -15.59
CA LEU A 12 5.58 -17.97 -15.03
C LEU A 12 5.71 -19.22 -15.89
N THR A 13 6.93 -19.72 -16.04
CA THR A 13 7.14 -21.07 -16.56
C THR A 13 6.62 -22.12 -15.56
N SER A 14 6.31 -23.33 -16.04
CA SER A 14 5.88 -24.44 -15.17
C SER A 14 6.89 -24.69 -14.04
N PHE A 15 8.18 -24.70 -14.34
CA PHE A 15 9.24 -24.86 -13.36
C PHE A 15 9.23 -23.77 -12.27
N GLN A 16 9.05 -22.49 -12.67
CA GLN A 16 8.97 -21.37 -11.75
C GLN A 16 7.73 -21.44 -10.85
N LYS A 17 6.58 -21.77 -11.45
CA LYS A 17 5.32 -21.99 -10.73
C LYS A 17 5.47 -23.09 -9.70
N ASP A 18 6.05 -24.24 -10.08
CA ASP A 18 6.24 -25.39 -9.20
C ASP A 18 7.22 -25.08 -8.06
N ALA A 19 8.31 -24.38 -8.35
CA ALA A 19 9.29 -23.97 -7.35
C ALA A 19 8.67 -23.03 -6.29
N LEU A 20 7.92 -22.02 -6.75
CA LEU A 20 7.23 -21.10 -5.86
C LEU A 20 6.15 -21.79 -5.04
N ASN A 21 5.37 -22.67 -5.69
CA ASN A 21 4.32 -23.44 -5.05
C ASN A 21 4.88 -24.36 -3.94
N LYS A 22 5.97 -25.07 -4.23
CA LYS A 22 6.65 -25.92 -3.23
C LYS A 22 7.10 -25.11 -2.02
N LYS A 23 7.68 -23.92 -2.24
CA LYS A 23 8.08 -23.01 -1.14
C LYS A 23 6.90 -22.65 -0.26
N LEU A 24 5.78 -22.24 -0.86
CA LEU A 24 4.61 -21.77 -0.13
C LEU A 24 3.89 -22.92 0.61
N ILE A 25 3.81 -24.11 0.03
CA ILE A 25 3.28 -25.30 0.70
C ILE A 25 4.15 -25.66 1.91
N THR A 26 5.48 -25.66 1.75
CA THR A 26 6.39 -25.95 2.86
C THR A 26 6.23 -24.95 4.01
N TYR A 27 5.98 -23.69 3.69
CA TYR A 27 5.71 -22.66 4.69
C TYR A 27 4.37 -22.88 5.39
N ASP A 28 3.31 -23.17 4.66
CA ASP A 28 1.97 -23.50 5.20
C ASP A 28 2.05 -24.72 6.15
N ASP A 29 2.67 -25.81 5.71
CA ASP A 29 2.86 -27.02 6.49
C ASP A 29 3.61 -26.78 7.83
N SER A 30 4.55 -25.83 7.83
CA SER A 30 5.41 -25.57 9.00
C SER A 30 4.84 -24.55 9.97
N THR A 31 3.94 -23.66 9.52
CA THR A 31 3.49 -22.51 10.31
C THR A 31 1.98 -22.42 10.45
N SER A 32 1.24 -23.20 9.68
CA SER A 32 -0.23 -23.07 9.52
C SER A 32 -0.66 -21.69 9.01
N SER A 33 0.25 -20.93 8.38
CA SER A 33 0.01 -19.64 7.77
C SER A 33 0.11 -19.76 6.26
N GLN A 34 -0.96 -19.47 5.56
CA GLN A 34 -1.08 -19.72 4.13
C GLN A 34 -0.77 -18.47 3.31
N ILE A 35 0.15 -18.57 2.36
CA ILE A 35 0.42 -17.52 1.39
C ILE A 35 -0.01 -18.03 0.01
N ALA A 36 -0.93 -17.34 -0.64
CA ALA A 36 -1.35 -17.62 -2.00
C ALA A 36 -0.90 -16.53 -2.96
N VAL A 37 -0.51 -16.92 -4.17
CA VAL A 37 -0.15 -16.00 -5.26
C VAL A 37 -1.10 -16.21 -6.42
N VAL A 38 -1.75 -15.12 -6.86
CA VAL A 38 -2.69 -15.14 -7.97
C VAL A 38 -2.29 -14.09 -8.99
N ILE A 39 -2.09 -14.53 -10.24
CA ILE A 39 -1.77 -13.67 -11.38
C ILE A 39 -2.94 -13.74 -12.34
N ILE A 40 -3.62 -12.60 -12.53
CA ILE A 40 -4.75 -12.43 -13.45
C ILE A 40 -4.40 -11.46 -14.56
N LYS A 41 -5.14 -11.53 -15.65
CA LYS A 41 -4.94 -10.64 -16.78
C LYS A 41 -5.35 -9.21 -16.43
N THR A 42 -6.57 -9.02 -15.98
CA THR A 42 -7.15 -7.71 -15.65
C THR A 42 -8.17 -7.82 -14.53
N LEU A 43 -8.42 -6.71 -13.86
CA LEU A 43 -9.47 -6.54 -12.85
C LEU A 43 -10.83 -6.19 -13.45
N GLU A 44 -10.91 -6.02 -14.79
CA GLU A 44 -12.15 -5.64 -15.48
C GLU A 44 -12.83 -4.37 -14.92
N GLY A 45 -12.01 -3.45 -14.39
CA GLY A 45 -12.47 -2.19 -13.80
C GLY A 45 -12.79 -2.24 -12.31
N TYR A 46 -12.74 -3.39 -11.68
CA TYR A 46 -12.94 -3.50 -10.22
C TYR A 46 -11.76 -2.87 -9.44
N ASP A 47 -12.05 -2.42 -8.23
CA ASP A 47 -10.99 -2.01 -7.29
C ASP A 47 -10.19 -3.23 -6.84
N ILE A 48 -8.85 -3.08 -6.83
CA ILE A 48 -7.97 -4.21 -6.51
C ILE A 48 -8.08 -4.67 -5.05
N ALA A 49 -8.37 -3.76 -4.11
CA ALA A 49 -8.49 -4.13 -2.71
C ALA A 49 -9.79 -4.91 -2.47
N GLU A 50 -10.90 -4.44 -3.04
CA GLU A 50 -12.17 -5.16 -2.97
C GLU A 50 -12.09 -6.52 -3.64
N TYR A 51 -11.46 -6.59 -4.82
CA TYR A 51 -11.27 -7.84 -5.55
C TYR A 51 -10.41 -8.84 -4.75
N ALA A 52 -9.27 -8.38 -4.22
CA ALA A 52 -8.37 -9.22 -3.43
C ALA A 52 -9.05 -9.76 -2.17
N LEU A 53 -9.75 -8.92 -1.43
CA LEU A 53 -10.48 -9.31 -0.23
C LEU A 53 -11.59 -10.33 -0.55
N ALA A 54 -12.39 -10.09 -1.59
CA ALA A 54 -13.44 -11.01 -2.02
C ALA A 54 -12.86 -12.36 -2.46
N LEU A 55 -11.75 -12.35 -3.20
CA LEU A 55 -11.08 -13.55 -3.65
C LEU A 55 -10.51 -14.36 -2.48
N ALA A 56 -9.81 -13.70 -1.55
CA ALA A 56 -9.22 -14.33 -0.38
C ALA A 56 -10.28 -15.03 0.49
N ARG A 57 -11.41 -14.36 0.72
CA ARG A 57 -12.55 -14.91 1.46
C ARG A 57 -13.21 -16.08 0.72
N LYS A 58 -13.46 -15.92 -0.59
CA LYS A 58 -14.09 -16.95 -1.40
C LYS A 58 -13.27 -18.23 -1.47
N TRP A 59 -11.95 -18.12 -1.50
CA TRP A 59 -11.05 -19.28 -1.54
C TRP A 59 -10.70 -19.80 -0.15
N GLY A 60 -11.05 -19.10 0.93
CA GLY A 60 -10.76 -19.48 2.30
C GLY A 60 -9.26 -19.51 2.61
N ILE A 61 -8.51 -18.57 2.03
CA ILE A 61 -7.05 -18.51 2.21
C ILE A 61 -6.74 -18.26 3.69
N GLY A 62 -5.96 -19.16 4.32
CA GLY A 62 -5.65 -19.06 5.76
C GLY A 62 -6.80 -19.49 6.68
N GLY A 63 -7.73 -20.30 6.18
CA GLY A 63 -8.84 -20.87 6.94
C GLY A 63 -10.17 -20.15 6.74
N SER A 64 -11.22 -20.69 7.36
CA SER A 64 -12.62 -20.27 7.12
C SER A 64 -12.90 -18.79 7.42
N GLU A 65 -12.11 -18.16 8.28
CA GLU A 65 -12.25 -16.76 8.68
C GLU A 65 -11.16 -15.85 8.11
N PHE A 66 -10.33 -16.35 7.20
CA PHE A 66 -9.18 -15.60 6.65
C PHE A 66 -8.29 -15.03 7.76
N SER A 67 -7.97 -15.85 8.74
CA SER A 67 -7.21 -15.39 9.92
C SER A 67 -5.70 -15.40 9.66
N ASN A 68 -5.14 -16.48 9.11
CA ASN A 68 -3.69 -16.68 8.93
C ASN A 68 -3.29 -16.68 7.45
N GLY A 69 -4.05 -16.03 6.60
CA GLY A 69 -3.82 -16.02 5.16
C GLY A 69 -3.20 -14.74 4.65
N VAL A 70 -2.43 -14.85 3.58
CA VAL A 70 -1.94 -13.72 2.79
C VAL A 70 -2.18 -14.01 1.32
N LEU A 71 -2.82 -13.10 0.61
CA LEU A 71 -3.00 -13.16 -0.83
C LEU A 71 -2.12 -12.12 -1.52
N VAL A 72 -1.25 -12.57 -2.42
CA VAL A 72 -0.53 -11.70 -3.35
C VAL A 72 -1.28 -11.72 -4.68
N LEU A 73 -1.97 -10.65 -5.01
CA LEU A 73 -2.72 -10.50 -6.26
C LEU A 73 -1.97 -9.60 -7.22
N ILE A 74 -1.80 -10.08 -8.46
CA ILE A 74 -1.19 -9.33 -9.56
C ILE A 74 -2.19 -9.25 -10.72
N ALA A 75 -2.46 -8.04 -11.20
CA ALA A 75 -3.24 -7.77 -12.41
C ALA A 75 -2.31 -7.19 -13.48
N MET A 76 -1.97 -8.01 -14.47
CA MET A 76 -0.88 -7.73 -15.41
C MET A 76 -1.18 -6.53 -16.32
N ASP A 77 -2.34 -6.51 -16.97
CA ASP A 77 -2.72 -5.45 -17.90
C ASP A 77 -2.97 -4.13 -17.18
N ASP A 78 -3.52 -4.18 -15.96
CA ASP A 78 -3.78 -3.00 -15.11
C ASP A 78 -2.50 -2.48 -14.43
N ARG A 79 -1.41 -3.24 -14.47
CA ARG A 79 -0.15 -2.96 -13.76
C ARG A 79 -0.37 -2.67 -12.28
N LYS A 80 -1.28 -3.41 -11.68
CA LYS A 80 -1.64 -3.30 -10.28
C LYS A 80 -1.23 -4.55 -9.52
N SER A 81 -0.81 -4.35 -8.28
CA SER A 81 -0.48 -5.43 -7.35
C SER A 81 -1.01 -5.12 -5.96
N ARG A 82 -1.42 -6.13 -5.24
CA ARG A 82 -1.94 -6.03 -3.87
C ARG A 82 -1.47 -7.21 -3.04
N ILE A 83 -1.11 -6.94 -1.80
CA ILE A 83 -1.01 -7.95 -0.75
C ILE A 83 -2.18 -7.72 0.19
N GLU A 84 -3.06 -8.69 0.28
CA GLU A 84 -4.18 -8.72 1.21
C GLU A 84 -3.82 -9.64 2.35
N VAL A 85 -3.93 -9.15 3.59
CA VAL A 85 -3.47 -9.85 4.79
C VAL A 85 -4.67 -10.19 5.67
N GLY A 86 -4.75 -11.43 6.11
CA GLY A 86 -5.77 -11.87 7.05
C GLY A 86 -5.57 -11.31 8.45
N TYR A 87 -6.66 -11.16 9.18
CA TYR A 87 -6.70 -10.50 10.48
C TYR A 87 -5.65 -11.02 11.48
N GLY A 88 -5.40 -12.34 11.48
CA GLY A 88 -4.41 -12.95 12.39
C GLY A 88 -2.95 -12.55 12.10
N LEU A 89 -2.68 -12.04 10.89
CA LEU A 89 -1.33 -11.61 10.48
C LEU A 89 -1.17 -10.09 10.37
N GLU A 90 -2.24 -9.29 10.55
CA GLU A 90 -2.18 -7.82 10.44
C GLU A 90 -1.18 -7.19 11.43
N GLY A 91 -1.04 -7.78 12.61
CA GLY A 91 -0.06 -7.32 13.60
C GLY A 91 1.39 -7.49 13.15
N ALA A 92 1.68 -8.55 12.39
CA ALA A 92 3.01 -8.86 11.87
C ALA A 92 3.26 -8.21 10.50
N ILE A 93 2.22 -8.11 9.66
CA ILE A 93 2.26 -7.57 8.30
C ILE A 93 1.22 -6.44 8.17
N PRO A 94 1.43 -5.28 8.80
CA PRO A 94 0.56 -4.12 8.59
C PRO A 94 0.57 -3.66 7.12
N ASP A 95 -0.44 -2.91 6.70
CA ASP A 95 -0.56 -2.36 5.34
C ASP A 95 0.70 -1.65 4.85
N VAL A 96 1.39 -0.92 5.74
CA VAL A 96 2.64 -0.25 5.40
C VAL A 96 3.73 -1.25 5.04
N THR A 97 3.81 -2.38 5.73
CA THR A 97 4.77 -3.46 5.44
C THR A 97 4.41 -4.15 4.14
N ALA A 98 3.14 -4.50 3.92
CA ALA A 98 2.66 -5.08 2.67
C ALA A 98 2.98 -4.18 1.46
N ARG A 99 2.76 -2.88 1.58
CA ARG A 99 3.11 -1.90 0.55
C ARG A 99 4.62 -1.81 0.32
N ASN A 100 5.42 -1.82 1.39
CA ASN A 100 6.88 -1.83 1.29
C ASN A 100 7.39 -3.04 0.50
N ILE A 101 6.82 -4.21 0.74
CA ILE A 101 7.19 -5.43 0.03
C ILE A 101 6.87 -5.29 -1.46
N LEU A 102 5.68 -4.79 -1.81
CA LEU A 102 5.34 -4.55 -3.23
C LEU A 102 6.29 -3.55 -3.89
N ASP A 103 6.56 -2.44 -3.23
CA ASP A 103 7.39 -1.35 -3.80
C ASP A 103 8.86 -1.73 -3.97
N ASN A 104 9.39 -2.65 -3.13
CA ASN A 104 10.80 -3.01 -3.14
C ASN A 104 11.09 -4.37 -3.80
N SER A 105 10.13 -5.28 -3.83
CA SER A 105 10.32 -6.60 -4.42
C SER A 105 9.59 -6.74 -5.75
N VAL A 106 8.28 -6.46 -5.79
CA VAL A 106 7.47 -6.68 -7.00
C VAL A 106 7.74 -5.61 -8.06
N THR A 107 7.55 -4.34 -7.70
CA THR A 107 7.56 -3.24 -8.66
C THR A 107 8.88 -3.12 -9.45
N PRO A 108 10.08 -3.16 -8.85
CA PRO A 108 11.33 -3.03 -9.61
C PRO A 108 11.57 -4.24 -10.51
N ASN A 109 11.38 -5.46 -10.00
CA ASN A 109 11.58 -6.67 -10.77
C ASN A 109 10.60 -6.79 -11.95
N PHE A 110 9.34 -6.40 -11.75
CA PHE A 110 8.33 -6.43 -12.82
C PHE A 110 8.61 -5.42 -13.93
N LYS A 111 9.15 -4.26 -13.60
CA LYS A 111 9.60 -3.27 -14.60
C LYS A 111 10.72 -3.79 -15.51
N GLU A 112 11.53 -4.71 -14.97
CA GLU A 112 12.61 -5.36 -15.70
C GLU A 112 12.19 -6.67 -16.39
N GLY A 113 10.90 -7.07 -16.26
CA GLY A 113 10.38 -8.34 -16.78
C GLY A 113 10.76 -9.57 -15.95
N ASN A 114 11.36 -9.39 -14.77
CA ASN A 114 11.79 -10.45 -13.86
C ASN A 114 10.66 -10.90 -12.93
N TYR A 115 9.54 -11.37 -13.49
CA TYR A 115 8.31 -11.65 -12.74
C TYR A 115 8.49 -12.67 -11.63
N TYR A 116 9.12 -13.81 -11.94
CA TYR A 116 9.39 -14.85 -10.95
C TYR A 116 10.20 -14.31 -9.77
N ARG A 117 11.30 -13.61 -10.06
CA ARG A 117 12.16 -13.04 -9.01
C ARG A 117 11.39 -12.06 -8.12
N GLY A 118 10.55 -11.22 -8.72
CA GLY A 118 9.72 -10.29 -7.95
C GLY A 118 8.76 -10.98 -6.99
N LEU A 119 8.14 -12.08 -7.41
CA LEU A 119 7.24 -12.86 -6.56
C LEU A 119 8.00 -13.69 -5.52
N ASP A 120 9.15 -14.24 -5.89
CA ASP A 120 9.99 -15.02 -4.99
C ASP A 120 10.52 -14.14 -3.84
N GLU A 121 11.07 -12.97 -4.14
CA GLU A 121 11.52 -11.99 -3.14
C GLU A 121 10.36 -11.45 -2.29
N ALA A 122 9.18 -11.21 -2.90
CA ALA A 122 8.00 -10.74 -2.17
C ALA A 122 7.52 -11.78 -1.16
N THR A 123 7.41 -13.03 -1.57
CA THR A 123 6.99 -14.11 -0.68
C THR A 123 8.00 -14.38 0.43
N ASP A 124 9.30 -14.29 0.17
CA ASP A 124 10.34 -14.36 1.22
C ASP A 124 10.20 -13.24 2.24
N ASN A 125 9.92 -12.02 1.77
CA ASN A 125 9.74 -10.88 2.66
C ASN A 125 8.43 -10.96 3.45
N ILE A 126 7.36 -11.54 2.89
CA ILE A 126 6.12 -11.86 3.61
C ILE A 126 6.40 -12.88 4.72
N ILE A 127 7.14 -13.95 4.42
CA ILE A 127 7.54 -14.97 5.39
C ILE A 127 8.35 -14.35 6.55
N LYS A 128 9.34 -13.51 6.23
CA LYS A 128 10.13 -12.78 7.24
C LYS A 128 9.28 -11.82 8.07
N ALA A 129 8.32 -11.14 7.45
CA ALA A 129 7.43 -10.24 8.15
C ALA A 129 6.52 -10.99 9.13
N ALA A 130 5.96 -12.12 8.70
CA ALA A 130 5.15 -12.98 9.56
C ALA A 130 5.94 -13.54 10.75
N ALA A 131 7.25 -13.80 10.58
CA ALA A 131 8.16 -14.19 11.65
C ALA A 131 8.65 -13.01 12.52
N GLY A 132 8.28 -11.76 12.21
CA GLY A 132 8.77 -10.56 12.90
C GLY A 132 10.20 -10.14 12.53
N GLU A 133 10.79 -10.71 11.48
CA GLU A 133 12.18 -10.50 11.06
C GLU A 133 12.35 -9.48 9.92
N TYR A 134 11.25 -9.05 9.31
CA TYR A 134 11.30 -8.10 8.19
C TYR A 134 11.78 -6.72 8.63
N LYS A 135 12.78 -6.20 7.94
CA LYS A 135 13.26 -4.83 8.10
C LYS A 135 13.03 -4.04 6.82
N ALA A 136 12.18 -3.00 6.90
CA ALA A 136 11.98 -2.10 5.77
C ALA A 136 13.31 -1.41 5.39
N PRO A 137 13.60 -1.19 4.09
CA PRO A 137 14.77 -0.46 3.66
C PRO A 137 14.86 0.93 4.28
N ALA A 138 16.07 1.37 4.69
CA ALA A 138 16.30 2.61 5.43
C ALA A 138 15.76 3.89 4.75
N ASN A 139 15.54 3.86 3.44
CA ASN A 139 15.07 5.00 2.65
C ASN A 139 13.58 5.00 2.35
N TYR A 140 12.79 4.04 2.90
CA TYR A 140 11.38 3.92 2.57
C TYR A 140 10.54 5.14 3.01
N GLY A 141 10.83 5.73 4.17
CA GLY A 141 10.13 6.91 4.69
C GLY A 141 10.44 8.23 3.97
N ASN A 142 11.54 8.31 3.24
CA ASN A 142 12.04 9.56 2.65
C ASN A 142 11.45 9.89 1.26
N LYS A 143 10.84 8.95 0.58
CA LYS A 143 10.25 9.17 -0.76
C LYS A 143 8.99 10.05 -0.74
N LYS A 144 8.32 10.22 0.39
CA LYS A 144 7.06 11.00 0.52
C LYS A 144 7.23 12.48 0.87
N LYS A 145 8.44 12.95 1.17
CA LYS A 145 8.66 14.37 1.58
C LYS A 145 9.04 15.34 0.45
N LYS A 146 9.12 14.91 -0.78
CA LYS A 146 9.35 15.82 -1.91
C LYS A 146 8.04 16.17 -2.60
N GLY A 147 7.33 17.18 -2.13
CA GLY A 147 6.35 17.84 -2.97
C GLY A 147 5.10 18.48 -2.41
N ALA A 148 4.84 18.52 -1.11
CA ALA A 148 3.57 19.10 -0.66
C ALA A 148 3.67 20.23 0.39
N GLY A 149 4.84 20.51 0.95
CA GLY A 149 4.94 21.44 2.10
C GLY A 149 5.16 22.91 1.77
N LEU A 150 5.96 23.24 0.77
CA LEU A 150 6.39 24.64 0.55
C LEU A 150 5.45 25.42 -0.35
N ILE A 151 4.91 24.84 -1.40
CA ILE A 151 4.00 25.52 -2.34
C ILE A 151 2.67 25.85 -1.66
N SER A 152 2.14 24.95 -0.84
CA SER A 152 0.88 25.16 -0.12
C SER A 152 0.99 26.28 0.93
N ILE A 153 2.13 26.41 1.62
CA ILE A 153 2.36 27.46 2.60
C ILE A 153 2.51 28.81 1.90
N ILE A 154 3.23 28.88 0.79
CA ILE A 154 3.42 30.12 0.02
C ILE A 154 2.08 30.62 -0.55
N VAL A 155 1.27 29.70 -1.13
CA VAL A 155 -0.06 30.04 -1.64
C VAL A 155 -0.98 30.51 -0.52
N PHE A 156 -0.96 29.86 0.65
CA PHE A 156 -1.75 30.27 1.81
C PHE A 156 -1.35 31.67 2.35
N VAL A 157 -0.06 31.94 2.42
CA VAL A 157 0.46 33.25 2.84
C VAL A 157 0.08 34.36 1.84
N ILE A 158 0.15 34.07 0.54
CA ILE A 158 -0.27 35.02 -0.50
C ILE A 158 -1.78 35.30 -0.42
N ILE A 159 -2.60 34.27 -0.24
CA ILE A 159 -4.06 34.41 -0.09
C ILE A 159 -4.40 35.23 1.17
N MET A 160 -3.73 34.99 2.30
CA MET A 160 -3.94 35.77 3.55
C MET A 160 -3.47 37.19 3.42
N ALA A 161 -2.39 37.49 2.70
CA ALA A 161 -1.91 38.85 2.42
C ALA A 161 -2.88 39.61 1.51
N LEU A 162 -3.49 38.93 0.53
CA LEU A 162 -4.48 39.57 -0.37
C LEU A 162 -5.84 39.79 0.32
N LEU A 163 -6.23 38.95 1.25
CA LEU A 163 -7.48 39.10 2.02
C LEU A 163 -7.35 40.01 3.23
N GLY A 164 -6.14 40.18 3.80
CA GLY A 164 -5.84 41.02 4.96
C GLY A 164 -5.63 42.49 4.62
N GLY A 165 -5.44 42.85 3.35
CA GLY A 165 -5.15 44.19 2.89
C GLY A 165 -6.36 45.15 2.78
N ALA A 166 -7.59 44.74 3.09
CA ALA A 166 -8.81 45.50 2.86
C ALA A 166 -9.50 45.99 4.15
N ARG A 167 -8.77 46.28 5.22
CA ARG A 167 -9.40 46.89 6.42
C ARG A 167 -8.48 47.86 7.13
N GLY A 168 -8.16 48.98 6.42
CA GLY A 168 -7.62 50.20 6.96
C GLY A 168 -8.73 51.28 6.96
N GLY A 169 -9.69 51.17 7.86
CA GLY A 169 -10.76 52.15 8.05
C GLY A 169 -10.32 53.28 8.97
N ARG A 170 -10.24 54.44 8.42
CA ARG A 170 -10.11 55.78 8.95
C ARG A 170 -11.10 56.01 10.10
N GLY A 171 -10.62 56.24 11.33
CA GLY A 171 -11.38 56.80 12.45
C GLY A 171 -10.83 58.19 12.79
N GLY A 172 -11.46 59.23 12.30
CA GLY A 172 -11.21 60.62 12.69
C GLY A 172 -11.83 60.89 14.08
N GLY A 173 -11.00 61.22 15.04
CA GLY A 173 -11.43 61.73 16.34
C GLY A 173 -11.46 63.22 16.29
N SER A 174 -12.61 63.82 16.54
CA SER A 174 -12.74 65.23 16.82
C SER A 174 -12.54 65.50 18.31
N PRO A 175 -11.89 66.65 18.71
CA PRO A 175 -11.68 67.00 20.11
C PRO A 175 -12.92 67.65 20.74
N CYS A 176 -13.24 67.22 21.93
CA CYS A 176 -14.24 67.90 22.79
C CYS A 176 -13.67 69.12 23.40
N ASP A 177 -14.41 70.22 23.26
CA ASP A 177 -14.21 71.52 23.92
C ASP A 177 -14.83 71.47 25.34
N PRO A 178 -14.09 71.83 26.39
CA PRO A 178 -14.65 72.00 27.75
C PRO A 178 -14.92 73.37 28.11
N SER A 179 -16.05 73.96 27.78
CA SER A 179 -16.48 75.20 28.42
C SER A 179 -18.00 75.38 28.33
N GLY A 180 -18.63 75.53 29.46
CA GLY A 180 -20.01 75.95 29.52
C GLY A 180 -20.70 75.72 30.84
N ARG A 181 -20.51 76.56 31.78
CA ARG A 181 -21.35 76.81 32.97
C ARG A 181 -22.57 77.65 32.61
N PRO A 182 -23.43 77.88 33.55
CA PRO A 182 -23.67 77.38 34.90
C PRO A 182 -24.89 76.45 35.01
#